data_d604398cc71f40c33957cbf247c36155
#
_entry.id   d604398cc71f40c33957cbf247c36155
#
_cell.length_a   1.000
_cell.length_b   1.000
_cell.length_c   1.000
_cell.angle_alpha   90.00
_cell.angle_beta   90.00
_cell.angle_gamma   90.00
#
_symmetry.space_group_name_H-M   'P 1'
#
loop_
_entity.id
_entity.type
_entity.pdbx_description
1 polymer ?
#
loop_
_entity_poly.entity_id
_entity_poly.type
_entity_poly.pdbx_seq_one_letter_code
_entity_poly.pdbx_strand_id
1 'polypeptide(L)'
;MKKILVITTGGTIAMKKDKETGGLMPAVSGKDLAAAVPGLAHYADLDVLEFSNKPSGWMTAADMFELSKLIDRLADTDQADGFVITHGTDTLEETAFFLEAVLKTEKPVCVTGAMRGASDLSADGPANILAAVRTAASGESIGKGVTVCLGDRIYAAWDVTKVHTTNPDTFRDLHYGPIGTVYGSRVEYGRIPVKHKKIHTDRIEEDIWIITCWSGMDGGIVYGAEGKAAGLVIDGIGCGNVPPKCRKAVLYLREKGMPIVLTTRVPSGSVEEEYSYEGSALSMKDSGIILGGRLSSWKARLLLALAMGKTKNIEEIRSCFLGIREE
;
A
#
# COMPACT_ATOMS: atom_id res chain seq x y z
N MET A 1 -6.12 -15.89 25.68
CA MET A 1 -6.47 -14.71 24.88
C MET A 1 -5.35 -14.54 23.85
N LYS A 2 -5.65 -14.07 22.63
CA LYS A 2 -4.62 -13.83 21.62
C LYS A 2 -3.78 -12.60 21.99
N LYS A 3 -2.48 -12.68 21.77
CA LYS A 3 -1.52 -11.61 21.99
C LYS A 3 -1.43 -10.76 20.74
N ILE A 4 -1.90 -9.52 20.78
CA ILE A 4 -1.87 -8.62 19.63
C ILE A 4 -0.93 -7.46 19.90
N LEU A 5 0.04 -7.28 19.00
CA LEU A 5 0.95 -6.16 19.06
C LEU A 5 0.46 -5.03 18.17
N VAL A 6 0.20 -3.89 18.80
CA VAL A 6 -0.14 -2.64 18.09
C VAL A 6 1.16 -1.89 17.80
N ILE A 7 1.51 -1.78 16.51
CA ILE A 7 2.68 -1.02 16.06
C ILE A 7 2.20 0.33 15.54
N THR A 8 2.68 1.41 16.14
CA THR A 8 2.26 2.76 15.76
C THR A 8 3.30 3.43 14.86
N THR A 9 2.82 4.03 13.77
CA THR A 9 3.67 4.79 12.83
C THR A 9 3.38 6.29 12.85
N GLY A 10 2.33 6.73 13.57
CA GLY A 10 1.83 8.10 13.61
C GLY A 10 0.50 8.25 12.87
N GLY A 11 0.29 9.39 12.21
CA GLY A 11 -0.92 9.71 11.45
C GLY A 11 -2.04 10.34 12.29
N THR A 12 -3.14 10.71 11.64
CA THR A 12 -4.28 11.46 12.21
C THR A 12 -4.89 10.79 13.46
N ILE A 13 -4.81 9.48 13.52
CA ILE A 13 -5.29 8.69 14.66
C ILE A 13 -4.58 9.02 15.97
N ALA A 14 -3.30 9.47 15.88
CA ALA A 14 -2.46 9.90 16.98
C ALA A 14 -2.32 11.44 17.05
N MET A 15 -3.12 12.22 16.31
CA MET A 15 -3.02 13.67 16.24
C MET A 15 -4.10 14.36 17.06
N LYS A 16 -3.74 15.51 17.60
CA LYS A 16 -4.65 16.48 18.26
C LYS A 16 -4.56 17.82 17.58
N LYS A 17 -5.63 18.62 17.69
CA LYS A 17 -5.60 20.01 17.23
C LYS A 17 -4.60 20.83 18.05
N ASP A 18 -3.67 21.43 17.36
CA ASP A 18 -2.79 22.45 17.93
C ASP A 18 -3.60 23.70 18.26
N LYS A 19 -3.38 24.27 19.44
CA LYS A 19 -4.18 25.39 19.94
C LYS A 19 -3.88 26.72 19.25
N GLU A 20 -2.68 26.88 18.69
CA GLU A 20 -2.23 28.12 18.05
C GLU A 20 -2.56 28.14 16.57
N THR A 21 -2.28 27.04 15.87
CA THR A 21 -2.47 26.94 14.41
C THR A 21 -3.83 26.40 14.01
N GLY A 22 -4.56 25.71 14.91
CA GLY A 22 -5.79 24.98 14.64
C GLY A 22 -5.56 23.71 13.78
N GLY A 23 -4.33 23.45 13.35
CA GLY A 23 -3.95 22.28 12.57
C GLY A 23 -3.78 21.02 13.44
N LEU A 24 -3.77 19.86 12.78
CA LEU A 24 -3.51 18.58 13.45
C LEU A 24 -2.00 18.36 13.59
N MET A 25 -1.56 18.05 14.83
CA MET A 25 -0.16 17.75 15.15
C MET A 25 -0.05 16.41 15.87
N PRO A 26 1.02 15.62 15.65
CA PRO A 26 1.29 14.41 16.42
C PRO A 26 1.38 14.73 17.93
N ALA A 27 0.51 14.12 18.74
CA ALA A 27 0.41 14.46 20.15
C ALA A 27 -0.01 13.32 21.08
N VAL A 28 -0.30 12.13 20.56
CA VAL A 28 -0.80 10.99 21.33
C VAL A 28 0.19 9.85 21.20
N SER A 29 0.66 9.31 22.33
CA SER A 29 1.50 8.12 22.31
C SER A 29 0.68 6.88 21.93
N GLY A 30 1.34 5.83 21.41
CA GLY A 30 0.68 4.58 21.10
C GLY A 30 0.00 3.94 22.33
N LYS A 31 0.58 4.11 23.53
CA LYS A 31 -0.02 3.64 24.79
C LYS A 31 -1.30 4.41 25.14
N ASP A 32 -1.29 5.72 24.99
CA ASP A 32 -2.48 6.56 25.23
C ASP A 32 -3.59 6.21 24.23
N LEU A 33 -3.21 5.88 22.98
CA LEU A 33 -4.14 5.48 21.93
C LEU A 33 -4.86 4.18 22.28
N ALA A 34 -4.14 3.17 22.75
CA ALA A 34 -4.72 1.91 23.20
C ALA A 34 -5.58 2.10 24.46
N ALA A 35 -5.14 2.94 25.39
CA ALA A 35 -5.90 3.26 26.61
C ALA A 35 -7.19 4.05 26.32
N ALA A 36 -7.23 4.81 25.22
CA ALA A 36 -8.40 5.60 24.83
C ALA A 36 -9.55 4.77 24.22
N VAL A 37 -9.34 3.46 23.98
CA VAL A 37 -10.35 2.58 23.38
C VAL A 37 -10.94 1.63 24.44
N PRO A 38 -12.12 1.94 25.01
CA PRO A 38 -12.74 1.07 25.99
C PRO A 38 -13.00 -0.34 25.46
N GLY A 39 -12.73 -1.35 26.27
CA GLY A 39 -13.08 -2.74 25.96
C GLY A 39 -12.07 -3.50 25.09
N LEU A 40 -10.96 -2.92 24.65
CA LEU A 40 -9.93 -3.65 23.89
C LEU A 40 -9.43 -4.90 24.62
N ALA A 41 -9.20 -4.79 25.93
CA ALA A 41 -8.75 -5.90 26.78
C ALA A 41 -9.71 -7.10 26.84
N HIS A 42 -10.96 -6.97 26.39
CA HIS A 42 -11.88 -8.10 26.27
C HIS A 42 -11.61 -8.98 25.04
N TYR A 43 -10.92 -8.46 24.04
CA TYR A 43 -10.70 -9.13 22.76
C TYR A 43 -9.29 -9.69 22.60
N ALA A 44 -8.29 -9.04 23.19
CA ALA A 44 -6.90 -9.45 23.09
C ALA A 44 -6.07 -8.99 24.28
N ASP A 45 -4.97 -9.70 24.53
CA ASP A 45 -3.86 -9.21 25.35
C ASP A 45 -3.02 -8.29 24.45
N LEU A 46 -2.88 -7.02 24.85
CA LEU A 46 -2.35 -5.98 24.00
C LEU A 46 -1.00 -5.46 24.49
N ASP A 47 -0.04 -5.49 23.60
CA ASP A 47 1.21 -4.73 23.72
C ASP A 47 1.26 -3.62 22.66
N VAL A 48 1.98 -2.55 22.95
CA VAL A 48 2.15 -1.42 22.05
C VAL A 48 3.64 -1.14 21.81
N LEU A 49 4.02 -1.05 20.53
CA LEU A 49 5.36 -0.71 20.09
C LEU A 49 5.27 0.56 19.21
N GLU A 50 6.00 1.59 19.57
CA GLU A 50 6.13 2.77 18.74
C GLU A 50 7.27 2.58 17.74
N PHE A 51 6.95 2.45 16.47
CA PHE A 51 7.90 2.37 15.36
C PHE A 51 8.32 3.77 14.92
N SER A 52 7.37 4.65 14.74
CA SER A 52 7.60 6.06 14.40
C SER A 52 6.39 6.92 14.80
N ASN A 53 6.54 8.24 14.72
CA ASN A 53 5.45 9.19 14.90
C ASN A 53 5.50 10.25 13.80
N LYS A 54 5.30 9.82 12.55
CA LYS A 54 5.41 10.66 11.35
C LYS A 54 4.04 10.88 10.70
N PRO A 55 3.78 12.03 10.08
CA PRO A 55 2.75 12.13 9.05
C PRO A 55 3.00 11.07 7.96
N SER A 56 1.94 10.42 7.47
CA SER A 56 2.11 9.30 6.55
C SER A 56 2.81 9.66 5.22
N GLY A 57 2.65 10.89 4.74
CA GLY A 57 3.38 11.37 3.57
C GLY A 57 4.90 11.48 3.75
N TRP A 58 5.43 11.27 4.99
CA TRP A 58 6.86 11.21 5.28
C TRP A 58 7.37 9.77 5.42
N MET A 59 6.49 8.78 5.32
CA MET A 59 6.89 7.38 5.29
C MET A 59 7.56 7.08 3.94
N THR A 60 8.82 6.66 3.99
CA THR A 60 9.59 6.25 2.82
C THR A 60 9.44 4.76 2.54
N ALA A 61 9.84 4.29 1.35
CA ALA A 61 9.92 2.87 1.06
C ALA A 61 10.91 2.15 1.99
N ALA A 62 12.00 2.83 2.40
CA ALA A 62 12.93 2.32 3.41
C ALA A 62 12.26 2.14 4.78
N ASP A 63 11.43 3.09 5.24
CA ASP A 63 10.67 2.93 6.49
C ASP A 63 9.72 1.72 6.40
N MET A 64 9.02 1.53 5.26
CA MET A 64 8.12 0.38 5.03
C MET A 64 8.90 -0.94 5.07
N PHE A 65 10.11 -0.94 4.52
CA PHE A 65 10.99 -2.11 4.51
C PHE A 65 11.49 -2.47 5.92
N GLU A 66 11.92 -1.48 6.71
CA GLU A 66 12.31 -1.72 8.11
C GLU A 66 11.11 -2.18 8.97
N LEU A 67 9.92 -1.63 8.72
CA LEU A 67 8.68 -2.09 9.37
C LEU A 67 8.41 -3.57 9.05
N SER A 68 8.57 -3.97 7.79
CA SER A 68 8.38 -5.37 7.39
C SER A 68 9.36 -6.33 8.07
N LYS A 69 10.64 -5.96 8.16
CA LYS A 69 11.65 -6.74 8.88
C LYS A 69 11.35 -6.86 10.37
N LEU A 70 10.84 -5.77 10.97
CA LEU A 70 10.42 -5.78 12.37
C LEU A 70 9.27 -6.76 12.59
N ILE A 71 8.24 -6.72 11.75
CA ILE A 71 7.07 -7.62 11.85
C ILE A 71 7.49 -9.08 11.71
N ASP A 72 8.27 -9.44 10.68
CA ASP A 72 8.73 -10.81 10.47
C ASP A 72 9.57 -11.31 11.67
N ARG A 73 10.51 -10.51 12.18
CA ARG A 73 11.30 -10.86 13.37
C ARG A 73 10.43 -11.10 14.61
N LEU A 74 9.42 -10.25 14.83
CA LEU A 74 8.52 -10.40 15.98
C LEU A 74 7.58 -11.59 15.80
N ALA A 75 7.19 -11.90 14.58
CA ALA A 75 6.39 -13.09 14.26
C ALA A 75 7.18 -14.38 14.50
N ASP A 76 8.46 -14.42 14.11
CA ASP A 76 9.35 -15.59 14.28
C ASP A 76 9.65 -15.88 15.77
N THR A 77 9.65 -14.87 16.62
CA THR A 77 9.91 -15.01 18.07
C THR A 77 8.66 -15.30 18.91
N ASP A 78 7.51 -15.53 18.28
CA ASP A 78 6.21 -15.78 18.93
C ASP A 78 5.80 -14.71 19.98
N GLN A 79 6.29 -13.49 19.81
CA GLN A 79 5.96 -12.38 20.71
C GLN A 79 4.52 -11.87 20.52
N ALA A 80 3.90 -12.16 19.37
CA ALA A 80 2.53 -11.83 19.08
C ALA A 80 1.85 -12.91 18.23
N ASP A 81 0.53 -13.07 18.40
CA ASP A 81 -0.33 -13.91 17.56
C ASP A 81 -0.84 -13.14 16.31
N GLY A 82 -0.76 -11.82 16.35
CA GLY A 82 -1.16 -10.94 15.23
C GLY A 82 -0.72 -9.50 15.48
N PHE A 83 -0.80 -8.70 14.43
CA PHE A 83 -0.29 -7.33 14.40
C PHE A 83 -1.36 -6.35 13.94
N VAL A 84 -1.43 -5.20 14.60
CA VAL A 84 -2.22 -4.05 14.16
C VAL A 84 -1.26 -2.90 13.90
N ILE A 85 -1.31 -2.33 12.70
CA ILE A 85 -0.50 -1.16 12.33
C ILE A 85 -1.40 0.07 12.30
N THR A 86 -1.17 1.04 13.17
CA THR A 86 -1.86 2.33 13.06
C THR A 86 -1.06 3.26 12.18
N HIS A 87 -1.71 3.85 11.18
CA HIS A 87 -1.05 4.59 10.11
C HIS A 87 -1.86 5.84 9.71
N GLY A 88 -1.20 6.87 9.20
CA GLY A 88 -1.87 7.98 8.57
C GLY A 88 -2.47 7.59 7.22
N THR A 89 -3.67 8.09 6.92
CA THR A 89 -4.48 7.59 5.80
C THR A 89 -3.98 7.96 4.41
N ASP A 90 -3.07 8.95 4.26
CA ASP A 90 -2.66 9.43 2.93
C ASP A 90 -1.82 8.41 2.16
N THR A 91 -0.98 7.64 2.84
CA THR A 91 -0.15 6.58 2.26
C THR A 91 -0.35 5.22 2.92
N LEU A 92 -1.46 5.05 3.66
CA LEU A 92 -1.81 3.78 4.31
C LEU A 92 -1.87 2.63 3.31
N GLU A 93 -2.48 2.84 2.15
CA GLU A 93 -2.60 1.84 1.09
C GLU A 93 -1.24 1.42 0.51
N GLU A 94 -0.27 2.32 0.47
CA GLU A 94 1.09 2.05 0.01
C GLU A 94 1.83 1.17 1.00
N THR A 95 1.80 1.53 2.30
CA THR A 95 2.41 0.72 3.37
C THR A 95 1.76 -0.66 3.46
N ALA A 96 0.43 -0.75 3.41
CA ALA A 96 -0.28 -2.02 3.43
C ALA A 96 0.09 -2.91 2.24
N PHE A 97 0.13 -2.35 1.03
CA PHE A 97 0.56 -3.04 -0.18
C PHE A 97 2.02 -3.52 -0.08
N PHE A 98 2.92 -2.66 0.39
CA PHE A 98 4.33 -3.01 0.57
C PHE A 98 4.49 -4.20 1.52
N LEU A 99 3.83 -4.15 2.68
CA LEU A 99 3.85 -5.26 3.65
C LEU A 99 3.29 -6.54 3.02
N GLU A 100 2.17 -6.46 2.27
CA GLU A 100 1.62 -7.61 1.56
C GLU A 100 2.63 -8.22 0.57
N ALA A 101 3.41 -7.39 -0.12
CA ALA A 101 4.35 -7.85 -1.14
C ALA A 101 5.60 -8.57 -0.55
N VAL A 102 5.94 -8.36 0.74
CA VAL A 102 7.21 -8.85 1.30
C VAL A 102 7.11 -9.74 2.52
N LEU A 103 6.07 -9.60 3.37
CA LEU A 103 5.97 -10.32 4.63
C LEU A 103 5.93 -11.83 4.43
N LYS A 104 6.70 -12.53 5.25
CA LYS A 104 6.81 -14.00 5.25
C LYS A 104 5.79 -14.65 6.20
N THR A 105 5.38 -13.89 7.24
CA THR A 105 4.47 -14.41 8.25
C THR A 105 3.06 -14.62 7.72
N GLU A 106 2.43 -15.73 8.12
CA GLU A 106 0.99 -16.00 7.91
C GLU A 106 0.12 -15.50 9.07
N LYS A 107 0.75 -14.94 10.14
CA LYS A 107 0.02 -14.33 11.25
C LYS A 107 -0.77 -13.12 10.74
N PRO A 108 -1.97 -12.84 11.29
CA PRO A 108 -2.78 -11.70 10.88
C PRO A 108 -2.03 -10.38 11.03
N VAL A 109 -2.02 -9.58 9.97
CA VAL A 109 -1.52 -8.20 9.96
C VAL A 109 -2.64 -7.30 9.45
N CYS A 110 -3.10 -6.38 10.30
CA CYS A 110 -4.20 -5.48 9.98
C CYS A 110 -3.74 -4.03 10.08
N VAL A 111 -3.80 -3.30 8.97
CA VAL A 111 -3.46 -1.87 8.93
C VAL A 111 -4.74 -1.05 9.11
N THR A 112 -4.67 0.00 9.93
CA THR A 112 -5.80 0.89 10.19
C THR A 112 -5.36 2.34 10.37
N GLY A 113 -6.31 3.25 10.37
CA GLY A 113 -6.06 4.68 10.53
C GLY A 113 -7.34 5.42 10.92
N ALA A 114 -7.29 6.74 10.89
CA ALA A 114 -8.45 7.58 11.13
C ALA A 114 -8.49 8.76 10.16
N MET A 115 -9.69 9.10 9.69
CA MET A 115 -9.94 10.25 8.85
C MET A 115 -10.22 11.52 9.68
N ARG A 116 -10.65 11.35 10.93
CA ARG A 116 -10.92 12.43 11.88
C ARG A 116 -9.93 12.38 13.02
N GLY A 117 -9.45 13.56 13.44
CA GLY A 117 -8.55 13.68 14.58
C GLY A 117 -9.21 13.25 15.89
N ALA A 118 -8.40 12.82 16.86
CA ALA A 118 -8.88 12.35 18.16
C ALA A 118 -9.70 13.42 18.93
N SER A 119 -9.52 14.70 18.60
CA SER A 119 -10.27 15.85 19.18
C SER A 119 -11.49 16.26 18.35
N ASP A 120 -11.75 15.64 17.22
CA ASP A 120 -12.89 16.00 16.38
C ASP A 120 -14.19 15.37 16.88
N LEU A 121 -15.33 16.02 16.59
CA LEU A 121 -16.63 15.43 16.84
C LEU A 121 -16.76 14.15 16.01
N SER A 122 -17.17 13.07 16.64
CA SER A 122 -17.29 11.74 16.02
C SER A 122 -15.96 11.23 15.44
N ALA A 123 -14.86 11.35 16.21
CA ALA A 123 -13.57 10.73 15.86
C ALA A 123 -13.76 9.24 15.55
N ASP A 124 -13.23 8.78 14.41
CA ASP A 124 -13.40 7.40 13.93
C ASP A 124 -12.26 6.47 14.39
N GLY A 125 -11.15 7.03 14.88
CA GLY A 125 -9.97 6.29 15.31
C GLY A 125 -10.24 5.17 16.32
N PRO A 126 -10.92 5.43 17.46
CA PRO A 126 -11.22 4.41 18.46
C PRO A 126 -11.98 3.20 17.90
N ALA A 127 -12.99 3.42 17.06
CA ALA A 127 -13.77 2.35 16.44
C ALA A 127 -12.90 1.55 15.45
N ASN A 128 -12.09 2.23 14.65
CA ASN A 128 -11.20 1.60 13.67
C ASN A 128 -10.11 0.75 14.35
N ILE A 129 -9.52 1.21 15.47
CA ILE A 129 -8.57 0.41 16.25
C ILE A 129 -9.25 -0.85 16.80
N LEU A 130 -10.43 -0.72 17.38
CA LEU A 130 -11.16 -1.85 17.93
C LEU A 130 -11.47 -2.89 16.84
N ALA A 131 -11.93 -2.45 15.67
CA ALA A 131 -12.20 -3.32 14.54
C ALA A 131 -10.92 -4.01 14.03
N ALA A 132 -9.80 -3.28 13.94
CA ALA A 132 -8.50 -3.83 13.54
C ALA A 132 -7.96 -4.86 14.54
N VAL A 133 -8.09 -4.62 15.86
CA VAL A 133 -7.69 -5.58 16.89
C VAL A 133 -8.54 -6.85 16.81
N ARG A 134 -9.85 -6.73 16.64
CA ARG A 134 -10.74 -7.89 16.43
C ARG A 134 -10.36 -8.67 15.18
N THR A 135 -10.05 -7.98 14.09
CA THR A 135 -9.59 -8.60 12.85
C THR A 135 -8.29 -9.36 13.09
N ALA A 136 -7.28 -8.74 13.72
CA ALA A 136 -5.99 -9.39 13.99
C ALA A 136 -6.09 -10.55 15.01
N ALA A 137 -7.03 -10.49 15.95
CA ALA A 137 -7.26 -11.56 16.93
C ALA A 137 -8.10 -12.72 16.39
N SER A 138 -8.77 -12.55 15.25
CA SER A 138 -9.62 -13.60 14.65
C SER A 138 -8.76 -14.72 14.03
N GLY A 139 -9.12 -15.97 14.36
CA GLY A 139 -8.52 -17.14 13.70
C GLY A 139 -8.81 -17.20 12.20
N GLU A 140 -9.92 -16.60 11.75
CA GLU A 140 -10.27 -16.54 10.32
C GLU A 140 -9.36 -15.61 9.51
N SER A 141 -8.61 -14.73 10.17
CA SER A 141 -7.67 -13.82 9.53
C SER A 141 -6.32 -14.46 9.20
N ILE A 142 -6.04 -15.65 9.74
CA ILE A 142 -4.79 -16.37 9.47
C ILE A 142 -4.72 -16.73 7.98
N GLY A 143 -3.60 -16.46 7.35
CA GLY A 143 -3.36 -16.75 5.92
C GLY A 143 -4.18 -15.87 4.95
N LYS A 144 -4.78 -14.76 5.42
CA LYS A 144 -5.46 -13.79 4.55
C LYS A 144 -4.53 -12.70 4.00
N GLY A 145 -3.22 -12.79 4.32
CA GLY A 145 -2.27 -11.73 3.99
C GLY A 145 -2.49 -10.46 4.84
N VAL A 146 -1.94 -9.36 4.38
CA VAL A 146 -2.15 -8.06 5.02
C VAL A 146 -3.52 -7.51 4.67
N THR A 147 -4.26 -7.09 5.69
CA THR A 147 -5.59 -6.52 5.54
C THR A 147 -5.60 -5.04 5.94
N VAL A 148 -6.55 -4.29 5.40
CA VAL A 148 -6.84 -2.91 5.81
C VAL A 148 -8.25 -2.87 6.36
N CYS A 149 -8.41 -2.40 7.61
CA CYS A 149 -9.71 -2.33 8.27
C CYS A 149 -10.04 -0.89 8.67
N LEU A 150 -11.06 -0.31 8.03
CA LEU A 150 -11.65 0.98 8.38
C LEU A 150 -13.17 0.92 8.18
N GLY A 151 -13.92 1.58 9.07
CA GLY A 151 -15.39 1.62 9.01
C GLY A 151 -16.00 0.22 9.03
N ASP A 152 -15.47 -0.68 9.87
CA ASP A 152 -15.88 -2.08 10.02
C ASP A 152 -15.76 -2.95 8.74
N ARG A 153 -15.14 -2.44 7.67
CA ARG A 153 -14.88 -3.18 6.44
C ARG A 153 -13.43 -3.61 6.36
N ILE A 154 -13.21 -4.84 5.92
CA ILE A 154 -11.89 -5.46 5.75
C ILE A 154 -11.60 -5.57 4.26
N TYR A 155 -10.48 -5.01 3.84
CA TYR A 155 -10.01 -5.04 2.46
C TYR A 155 -8.68 -5.79 2.35
N ALA A 156 -8.43 -6.43 1.22
CA ALA A 156 -7.09 -6.91 0.89
C ALA A 156 -6.14 -5.72 0.64
N ALA A 157 -4.95 -5.76 1.21
CA ALA A 157 -3.96 -4.69 1.06
C ALA A 157 -3.53 -4.45 -0.39
N TRP A 158 -3.55 -5.50 -1.21
CA TRP A 158 -3.19 -5.41 -2.62
C TRP A 158 -4.11 -4.48 -3.42
N ASP A 159 -5.43 -4.54 -3.15
CA ASP A 159 -6.45 -3.90 -3.99
C ASP A 159 -7.02 -2.60 -3.38
N VAL A 160 -6.91 -2.42 -2.07
CA VAL A 160 -7.50 -1.27 -1.38
C VAL A 160 -6.88 0.06 -1.82
N THR A 161 -7.69 1.10 -1.97
CA THR A 161 -7.24 2.47 -2.26
C THR A 161 -8.10 3.53 -1.56
N LYS A 162 -7.51 4.70 -1.29
CA LYS A 162 -8.19 5.86 -0.74
C LYS A 162 -8.86 6.63 -1.87
N VAL A 163 -10.21 6.67 -1.87
CA VAL A 163 -11.00 7.26 -2.97
C VAL A 163 -11.60 8.64 -2.65
N HIS A 164 -11.42 9.12 -1.43
CA HIS A 164 -11.91 10.44 -1.02
C HIS A 164 -10.95 11.09 -0.02
N THR A 165 -10.79 12.39 -0.12
CA THR A 165 -9.80 13.15 0.68
C THR A 165 -10.16 13.27 2.16
N THR A 166 -11.45 13.33 2.52
CA THR A 166 -11.92 13.68 3.89
C THR A 166 -13.03 12.78 4.43
N ASN A 167 -13.75 12.03 3.59
CA ASN A 167 -14.85 11.18 4.05
C ASN A 167 -14.31 10.00 4.89
N PRO A 168 -14.83 9.72 6.10
CA PRO A 168 -14.45 8.53 6.87
C PRO A 168 -14.64 7.21 6.11
N ASP A 169 -15.69 7.10 5.28
CA ASP A 169 -15.91 5.94 4.41
C ASP A 169 -15.17 6.11 3.07
N THR A 170 -13.83 6.18 3.12
CA THR A 170 -12.99 6.54 1.98
C THR A 170 -12.18 5.42 1.37
N PHE A 171 -11.97 4.32 2.09
CA PHE A 171 -11.20 3.19 1.54
C PHE A 171 -12.11 2.23 0.78
N ARG A 172 -11.66 1.85 -0.42
CA ARG A 172 -12.38 0.94 -1.33
C ARG A 172 -11.41 0.02 -2.04
N ASP A 173 -11.87 -1.14 -2.38
CA ASP A 173 -11.38 -1.91 -3.51
C ASP A 173 -12.35 -1.63 -4.67
N LEU A 174 -11.84 -1.04 -5.74
CA LEU A 174 -12.64 -0.62 -6.91
C LEU A 174 -12.99 -1.77 -7.87
N HIS A 175 -12.47 -2.98 -7.63
CA HIS A 175 -12.67 -4.14 -8.49
C HIS A 175 -13.62 -5.16 -7.85
N TYR A 176 -13.40 -5.49 -6.56
CA TYR A 176 -14.07 -6.62 -5.91
C TYR A 176 -14.82 -6.21 -4.63
N GLY A 177 -14.52 -5.03 -4.05
CA GLY A 177 -15.07 -4.58 -2.76
C GLY A 177 -14.42 -5.26 -1.54
N PRO A 178 -14.97 -5.12 -0.33
CA PRO A 178 -14.39 -5.67 0.88
C PRO A 178 -14.34 -7.20 0.86
N ILE A 179 -13.30 -7.77 1.47
CA ILE A 179 -13.17 -9.23 1.63
C ILE A 179 -13.87 -9.74 2.90
N GLY A 180 -14.13 -8.85 3.86
CA GLY A 180 -14.79 -9.17 5.11
C GLY A 180 -15.36 -7.96 5.81
N THR A 181 -16.03 -8.21 6.94
CA THR A 181 -16.69 -7.19 7.77
C THR A 181 -16.58 -7.56 9.24
N VAL A 182 -16.48 -6.55 10.10
CA VAL A 182 -16.55 -6.70 11.56
C VAL A 182 -17.96 -6.38 12.03
N TYR A 183 -18.66 -7.38 12.59
CA TYR A 183 -19.99 -7.23 13.16
C TYR A 183 -19.93 -7.33 14.69
N GLY A 184 -19.99 -6.23 15.40
CA GLY A 184 -19.90 -6.26 16.86
C GLY A 184 -18.63 -7.00 17.31
N SER A 185 -18.75 -8.20 17.86
CA SER A 185 -17.62 -9.03 18.30
C SER A 185 -17.17 -10.07 17.26
N ARG A 186 -17.88 -10.23 16.14
CA ARG A 186 -17.63 -11.24 15.11
C ARG A 186 -16.90 -10.62 13.91
N VAL A 187 -15.86 -11.28 13.44
CA VAL A 187 -15.21 -11.03 12.17
C VAL A 187 -15.71 -12.06 11.18
N GLU A 188 -16.09 -11.64 9.99
CA GLU A 188 -16.60 -12.53 8.94
C GLU A 188 -15.95 -12.20 7.60
N TYR A 189 -15.41 -13.21 6.96
CA TYR A 189 -14.84 -13.11 5.62
C TYR A 189 -15.80 -13.71 4.60
N GLY A 190 -16.31 -12.90 3.72
CA GLY A 190 -17.15 -13.33 2.60
C GLY A 190 -16.36 -13.81 1.39
N ARG A 191 -15.05 -13.53 1.34
CA ARG A 191 -14.16 -13.88 0.21
C ARG A 191 -12.74 -14.18 0.69
N ILE A 192 -12.05 -15.02 -0.07
CA ILE A 192 -10.61 -15.27 0.09
C ILE A 192 -9.88 -14.29 -0.83
N PRO A 193 -8.95 -13.48 -0.33
CA PRO A 193 -8.13 -12.63 -1.18
C PRO A 193 -7.27 -13.45 -2.13
N VAL A 194 -6.98 -12.90 -3.28
CA VAL A 194 -6.02 -13.51 -4.22
C VAL A 194 -4.65 -13.52 -3.55
N LYS A 195 -3.99 -14.67 -3.53
CA LYS A 195 -2.60 -14.76 -3.07
C LYS A 195 -1.66 -14.23 -4.15
N HIS A 196 -0.70 -13.43 -3.73
CA HIS A 196 0.31 -12.83 -4.60
C HIS A 196 1.70 -13.36 -4.21
N LYS A 197 2.54 -13.56 -5.23
CA LYS A 197 3.91 -14.01 -5.02
C LYS A 197 4.69 -12.95 -4.25
N LYS A 198 5.25 -13.34 -3.10
CA LYS A 198 6.08 -12.46 -2.27
C LYS A 198 7.45 -12.20 -2.91
N ILE A 199 7.96 -10.99 -2.76
CA ILE A 199 9.30 -10.62 -3.22
C ILE A 199 10.23 -10.60 -2.01
N HIS A 200 11.04 -11.63 -1.89
CA HIS A 200 12.07 -11.69 -0.84
C HIS A 200 13.35 -11.02 -1.36
N THR A 201 13.77 -9.99 -0.66
CA THR A 201 14.98 -9.20 -0.95
C THR A 201 15.53 -8.62 0.35
N ASP A 202 16.83 -8.34 0.37
CA ASP A 202 17.51 -7.70 1.51
C ASP A 202 17.68 -6.19 1.33
N ARG A 203 17.31 -5.65 0.17
CA ARG A 203 17.43 -4.24 -0.20
C ARG A 203 16.31 -3.83 -1.13
N ILE A 204 16.11 -2.52 -1.25
CA ILE A 204 15.16 -1.90 -2.21
C ILE A 204 15.89 -0.88 -3.07
N GLU A 205 15.28 -0.54 -4.21
CA GLU A 205 15.69 0.59 -5.03
C GLU A 205 14.73 1.75 -4.79
N GLU A 206 15.21 2.90 -4.31
CA GLU A 206 14.34 4.02 -3.94
C GLU A 206 14.15 5.04 -5.07
N ASP A 207 15.10 5.14 -6.00
CA ASP A 207 15.07 6.12 -7.09
C ASP A 207 14.15 5.72 -8.24
N ILE A 208 12.91 5.38 -7.91
CA ILE A 208 11.86 5.07 -8.87
C ILE A 208 10.91 6.26 -8.99
N TRP A 209 10.81 6.83 -10.20
CA TRP A 209 9.94 7.97 -10.44
C TRP A 209 8.61 7.54 -11.05
N ILE A 210 7.55 8.29 -10.73
CA ILE A 210 6.24 8.18 -11.38
C ILE A 210 6.07 9.40 -12.28
N ILE A 211 5.72 9.17 -13.55
CA ILE A 211 5.44 10.23 -14.50
C ILE A 211 4.06 10.02 -15.11
N THR A 212 3.12 10.88 -14.75
CA THR A 212 1.74 10.82 -15.26
C THR A 212 1.63 11.50 -16.60
N CYS A 213 1.11 10.80 -17.59
CA CYS A 213 0.87 11.32 -18.92
C CYS A 213 -0.36 12.25 -18.97
N TRP A 214 -0.28 13.29 -19.78
CA TRP A 214 -1.41 14.19 -20.13
C TRP A 214 -1.53 14.39 -21.63
N SER A 215 -2.64 14.95 -22.06
CA SER A 215 -2.89 15.25 -23.47
C SER A 215 -1.85 16.24 -23.99
N GLY A 216 -1.16 15.89 -25.09
CA GLY A 216 -0.13 16.73 -25.71
C GLY A 216 1.24 16.70 -25.03
N MET A 217 1.48 15.81 -24.07
CA MET A 217 2.78 15.66 -23.42
C MET A 217 3.91 15.37 -24.43
N ASP A 218 5.00 16.14 -24.36
CA ASP A 218 6.11 16.07 -25.31
C ASP A 218 7.24 15.10 -24.96
N GLY A 219 7.26 14.61 -23.72
CA GLY A 219 8.28 13.67 -23.22
C GLY A 219 9.49 14.33 -22.56
N GLY A 220 9.58 15.64 -22.49
CA GLY A 220 10.73 16.35 -21.88
C GLY A 220 11.00 15.93 -20.43
N ILE A 221 9.94 15.74 -19.62
CA ILE A 221 10.06 15.27 -18.26
C ILE A 221 10.61 13.84 -18.20
N VAL A 222 10.23 12.98 -19.14
CA VAL A 222 10.74 11.61 -19.23
C VAL A 222 12.22 11.60 -19.50
N TYR A 223 12.71 12.37 -20.47
CA TYR A 223 14.15 12.54 -20.72
C TYR A 223 14.89 13.06 -19.49
N GLY A 224 14.25 13.93 -18.68
CA GLY A 224 14.82 14.46 -17.44
C GLY A 224 15.13 13.42 -16.37
N ALA A 225 14.63 12.21 -16.50
CA ALA A 225 14.91 11.10 -15.59
C ALA A 225 16.26 10.40 -15.90
N GLU A 226 16.87 10.65 -17.08
CA GLU A 226 18.16 10.05 -17.43
C GLU A 226 19.24 10.41 -16.41
N GLY A 227 19.92 9.39 -15.87
CA GLY A 227 20.99 9.55 -14.88
C GLY A 227 20.52 9.99 -13.49
N LYS A 228 19.20 10.11 -13.26
CA LYS A 228 18.60 10.50 -11.96
C LYS A 228 17.70 9.44 -11.39
N ALA A 229 16.88 8.78 -12.21
CA ALA A 229 16.03 7.69 -11.79
C ALA A 229 16.67 6.35 -12.17
N ALA A 230 16.55 5.37 -11.28
CA ALA A 230 16.96 4.00 -11.55
C ALA A 230 15.88 3.22 -12.33
N GLY A 231 14.60 3.61 -12.19
CA GLY A 231 13.47 3.04 -12.90
C GLY A 231 12.30 4.02 -13.00
N LEU A 232 11.36 3.74 -13.89
CA LEU A 232 10.18 4.58 -14.10
C LEU A 232 8.88 3.79 -14.02
N VAL A 233 7.85 4.45 -13.52
CA VAL A 233 6.46 4.09 -13.73
C VAL A 233 5.83 5.17 -14.60
N ILE A 234 5.37 4.81 -15.79
CA ILE A 234 4.62 5.69 -16.67
C ILE A 234 3.13 5.47 -16.41
N ASP A 235 2.48 6.51 -15.94
CA ASP A 235 1.06 6.52 -15.61
C ASP A 235 0.29 6.97 -16.85
N GLY A 236 -0.13 6.01 -17.67
CA GLY A 236 -0.69 6.22 -19.00
C GLY A 236 -2.11 6.77 -19.01
N ILE A 237 -2.62 7.02 -20.18
CA ILE A 237 -3.97 7.56 -20.45
C ILE A 237 -4.90 6.41 -20.86
N GLY A 238 -6.16 6.42 -20.41
CA GLY A 238 -7.12 5.36 -20.73
C GLY A 238 -6.62 3.99 -20.30
N CYS A 239 -6.62 2.99 -21.15
CA CYS A 239 -6.12 1.65 -20.84
C CYS A 239 -4.59 1.51 -20.95
N GLY A 240 -3.81 2.56 -20.67
CA GLY A 240 -2.34 2.53 -20.68
C GLY A 240 -1.73 3.08 -21.97
N ASN A 241 -2.37 4.04 -22.61
CA ASN A 241 -1.82 4.68 -23.81
C ASN A 241 -0.83 5.80 -23.44
N VAL A 242 0.18 6.00 -24.25
CA VAL A 242 1.24 7.00 -24.09
C VAL A 242 1.28 7.93 -25.31
N PRO A 243 1.28 9.26 -25.14
CA PRO A 243 1.39 10.19 -26.26
C PRO A 243 2.64 9.91 -27.12
N PRO A 244 2.56 10.04 -28.48
CA PRO A 244 3.65 9.63 -29.37
C PRO A 244 5.01 10.27 -29.08
N LYS A 245 5.04 11.57 -28.70
CA LYS A 245 6.29 12.24 -28.34
C LYS A 245 6.86 11.72 -27.00
N CYS A 246 5.98 11.47 -26.03
CA CYS A 246 6.34 10.88 -24.75
C CYS A 246 6.85 9.45 -24.95
N ARG A 247 6.20 8.63 -25.79
CA ARG A 247 6.66 7.29 -26.15
C ARG A 247 8.14 7.28 -26.61
N LYS A 248 8.53 8.22 -27.48
CA LYS A 248 9.93 8.30 -27.93
C LYS A 248 10.92 8.43 -26.77
N ALA A 249 10.60 9.26 -25.77
CA ALA A 249 11.42 9.43 -24.59
C ALA A 249 11.45 8.17 -23.70
N VAL A 250 10.30 7.50 -23.57
CA VAL A 250 10.21 6.24 -22.80
C VAL A 250 11.07 5.14 -23.45
N LEU A 251 10.97 4.97 -24.78
CA LEU A 251 11.78 3.97 -25.49
C LEU A 251 13.26 4.30 -25.46
N TYR A 252 13.65 5.55 -25.57
CA TYR A 252 15.03 5.97 -25.41
C TYR A 252 15.63 5.53 -24.06
N LEU A 253 14.92 5.76 -22.96
CA LEU A 253 15.38 5.33 -21.63
C LEU A 253 15.37 3.80 -21.49
N ARG A 254 14.40 3.13 -22.09
CA ARG A 254 14.34 1.66 -22.13
C ARG A 254 15.55 1.07 -22.85
N GLU A 255 15.97 1.64 -24.01
CA GLU A 255 17.17 1.25 -24.76
C GLU A 255 18.47 1.45 -23.96
N LYS A 256 18.47 2.42 -23.04
CA LYS A 256 19.55 2.64 -22.07
C LYS A 256 19.56 1.61 -20.92
N GLY A 257 18.62 0.65 -20.92
CA GLY A 257 18.53 -0.42 -19.91
C GLY A 257 17.69 -0.06 -18.69
N MET A 258 16.99 1.09 -18.68
CA MET A 258 16.13 1.47 -17.56
C MET A 258 14.88 0.57 -17.49
N PRO A 259 14.58 -0.07 -16.36
CA PRO A 259 13.31 -0.76 -16.16
C PRO A 259 12.15 0.24 -16.13
N ILE A 260 11.12 0.00 -16.95
CA ILE A 260 9.97 0.89 -17.05
C ILE A 260 8.69 0.07 -16.98
N VAL A 261 7.78 0.50 -16.10
CA VAL A 261 6.44 -0.09 -15.92
C VAL A 261 5.39 0.88 -16.45
N LEU A 262 4.45 0.37 -17.21
CA LEU A 262 3.30 1.12 -17.70
C LEU A 262 2.06 0.78 -16.86
N THR A 263 1.47 1.80 -16.25
CA THR A 263 0.20 1.77 -15.52
C THR A 263 -0.83 2.67 -16.21
N THR A 264 -1.93 2.95 -15.55
CA THR A 264 -2.91 3.93 -16.02
C THR A 264 -3.36 4.86 -14.90
N ARG A 265 -3.53 6.15 -15.21
CA ARG A 265 -4.10 7.14 -14.30
C ARG A 265 -5.62 6.98 -14.05
N VAL A 266 -6.25 6.05 -14.78
CA VAL A 266 -7.66 5.70 -14.54
C VAL A 266 -7.74 4.87 -13.25
N PRO A 267 -8.58 5.25 -12.29
CA PRO A 267 -8.55 4.66 -10.94
C PRO A 267 -9.04 3.21 -10.87
N SER A 268 -9.71 2.71 -11.92
CA SER A 268 -10.20 1.33 -12.00
C SER A 268 -10.03 0.77 -13.41
N GLY A 269 -10.01 -0.54 -13.54
CA GLY A 269 -9.69 -1.25 -14.78
C GLY A 269 -8.25 -1.72 -14.79
N SER A 270 -7.72 -2.02 -15.95
CA SER A 270 -6.39 -2.57 -16.16
C SER A 270 -5.70 -1.90 -17.35
N VAL A 271 -4.38 -1.99 -17.40
CA VAL A 271 -3.66 -1.75 -18.65
C VAL A 271 -4.00 -2.90 -19.62
N GLU A 272 -4.57 -2.55 -20.78
CA GLU A 272 -5.09 -3.52 -21.75
C GLU A 272 -4.47 -3.34 -23.15
N GLU A 273 -4.19 -4.45 -23.81
CA GLU A 273 -3.59 -4.50 -25.15
C GLU A 273 -4.64 -4.33 -26.28
N GLU A 274 -5.60 -3.41 -26.08
CA GLU A 274 -6.77 -3.25 -26.93
C GLU A 274 -6.45 -2.59 -28.29
N TYR A 275 -5.44 -1.72 -28.33
CA TYR A 275 -5.13 -0.92 -29.51
C TYR A 275 -3.76 -1.24 -30.09
N SER A 276 -3.62 -1.11 -31.44
CA SER A 276 -2.40 -1.39 -32.18
C SER A 276 -1.65 -0.15 -32.71
N TYR A 277 -2.12 1.05 -32.39
CA TYR A 277 -1.44 2.27 -32.82
C TYR A 277 -0.19 2.57 -31.97
N GLU A 278 0.65 3.46 -32.47
CA GLU A 278 1.90 3.90 -31.82
C GLU A 278 1.60 4.53 -30.42
N GLY A 279 2.20 3.99 -29.37
CA GLY A 279 1.98 4.41 -27.98
C GLY A 279 0.85 3.68 -27.26
N SER A 280 0.16 2.75 -27.91
CA SER A 280 -0.78 1.84 -27.23
C SER A 280 -0.04 0.90 -26.27
N ALA A 281 -0.75 0.33 -25.28
CA ALA A 281 -0.18 -0.62 -24.35
C ALA A 281 0.46 -1.82 -25.06
N LEU A 282 -0.17 -2.36 -26.12
CA LEU A 282 0.39 -3.41 -26.96
C LEU A 282 1.75 -2.97 -27.55
N SER A 283 1.80 -1.82 -28.21
CA SER A 283 3.01 -1.33 -28.84
C SER A 283 4.15 -1.02 -27.84
N MET A 284 3.79 -0.62 -26.61
CA MET A 284 4.72 -0.42 -25.50
C MET A 284 5.27 -1.75 -24.98
N LYS A 285 4.41 -2.75 -24.79
CA LYS A 285 4.79 -4.12 -24.40
C LYS A 285 5.75 -4.74 -25.41
N ASP A 286 5.43 -4.66 -26.71
CA ASP A 286 6.28 -5.18 -27.80
C ASP A 286 7.65 -4.48 -27.85
N SER A 287 7.71 -3.23 -27.37
CA SER A 287 8.94 -2.47 -27.20
C SER A 287 9.69 -2.79 -25.89
N GLY A 288 9.23 -3.79 -25.11
CA GLY A 288 9.88 -4.26 -23.90
C GLY A 288 9.50 -3.50 -22.61
N ILE A 289 8.45 -2.70 -22.62
CA ILE A 289 7.88 -2.07 -21.42
C ILE A 289 7.09 -3.11 -20.61
N ILE A 290 7.18 -3.05 -19.29
CA ILE A 290 6.45 -3.95 -18.39
C ILE A 290 5.03 -3.41 -18.18
N LEU A 291 4.01 -4.23 -18.36
CA LEU A 291 2.64 -3.82 -18.06
C LEU A 291 2.33 -4.05 -16.57
N GLY A 292 1.84 -3.00 -15.89
CA GLY A 292 1.50 -3.02 -14.47
C GLY A 292 0.13 -3.62 -14.16
N GLY A 293 -0.65 -3.99 -15.19
CA GLY A 293 -1.98 -4.55 -15.02
C GLY A 293 -2.92 -3.59 -14.29
N ARG A 294 -3.49 -4.02 -13.15
CA ARG A 294 -4.42 -3.22 -12.33
C ARG A 294 -3.74 -2.40 -11.23
N LEU A 295 -2.42 -2.47 -11.11
CA LEU A 295 -1.71 -1.71 -10.08
C LEU A 295 -1.82 -0.21 -10.35
N SER A 296 -2.13 0.55 -9.32
CA SER A 296 -1.92 2.00 -9.35
C SER A 296 -0.43 2.32 -9.51
N SER A 297 -0.13 3.50 -10.02
CA SER A 297 1.27 3.90 -10.28
C SER A 297 2.14 3.88 -9.01
N TRP A 298 1.61 4.28 -7.86
CA TRP A 298 2.35 4.24 -6.59
C TRP A 298 2.59 2.81 -6.08
N LYS A 299 1.65 1.88 -6.24
CA LYS A 299 1.85 0.45 -5.92
C LYS A 299 2.82 -0.21 -6.89
N ALA A 300 2.71 0.08 -8.19
CA ALA A 300 3.66 -0.39 -9.19
C ALA A 300 5.09 0.14 -8.92
N ARG A 301 5.24 1.38 -8.44
CA ARG A 301 6.51 1.94 -8.00
C ARG A 301 7.14 1.12 -6.88
N LEU A 302 6.37 0.78 -5.86
CA LEU A 302 6.86 -0.02 -4.73
C LEU A 302 7.21 -1.45 -5.16
N LEU A 303 6.42 -2.06 -6.04
CA LEU A 303 6.71 -3.38 -6.57
C LEU A 303 7.99 -3.37 -7.41
N LEU A 304 8.20 -2.33 -8.24
CA LEU A 304 9.43 -2.14 -9.02
C LEU A 304 10.64 -1.93 -8.11
N ALA A 305 10.51 -1.14 -7.04
CA ALA A 305 11.55 -0.93 -6.04
C ALA A 305 12.02 -2.25 -5.40
N LEU A 306 11.08 -3.11 -5.04
CA LEU A 306 11.35 -4.44 -4.49
C LEU A 306 11.98 -5.37 -5.53
N ALA A 307 11.43 -5.43 -6.74
CA ALA A 307 11.94 -6.27 -7.82
C ALA A 307 13.38 -5.88 -8.20
N MET A 308 13.69 -4.58 -8.29
CA MET A 308 15.04 -4.06 -8.57
C MET A 308 16.01 -4.25 -7.39
N GLY A 309 15.48 -4.31 -6.18
CA GLY A 309 16.26 -4.71 -5.02
C GLY A 309 16.71 -6.17 -5.09
N LYS A 310 15.85 -7.04 -5.62
CA LYS A 310 16.09 -8.47 -5.77
C LYS A 310 17.04 -8.78 -6.93
N THR A 311 16.88 -8.14 -8.09
CA THR A 311 17.61 -8.46 -9.32
C THR A 311 17.81 -7.22 -10.20
N LYS A 312 18.84 -7.27 -11.06
CA LYS A 312 19.05 -6.31 -12.15
C LYS A 312 18.65 -6.88 -13.52
N ASN A 313 18.23 -8.13 -13.58
CA ASN A 313 17.76 -8.76 -14.81
C ASN A 313 16.34 -8.30 -15.13
N ILE A 314 16.14 -7.69 -16.29
CA ILE A 314 14.86 -7.10 -16.69
C ILE A 314 13.73 -8.15 -16.81
N GLU A 315 14.04 -9.36 -17.23
CA GLU A 315 13.04 -10.43 -17.38
C GLU A 315 12.61 -10.99 -16.00
N GLU A 316 13.53 -11.06 -15.04
CA GLU A 316 13.19 -11.40 -13.66
C GLU A 316 12.35 -10.28 -13.01
N ILE A 317 12.69 -9.00 -13.28
CA ILE A 317 11.86 -7.85 -12.84
C ILE A 317 10.48 -7.97 -13.45
N ARG A 318 10.37 -8.22 -14.77
CA ARG A 318 9.10 -8.45 -15.48
C ARG A 318 8.28 -9.57 -14.83
N SER A 319 8.93 -10.68 -14.45
CA SER A 319 8.26 -11.83 -13.84
C SER A 319 7.57 -11.48 -12.51
N CYS A 320 8.06 -10.47 -11.77
CA CYS A 320 7.42 -9.98 -10.55
C CYS A 320 6.06 -9.29 -10.84
N PHE A 321 5.84 -8.81 -12.05
CA PHE A 321 4.58 -8.20 -12.50
C PHE A 321 3.66 -9.21 -13.20
N LEU A 322 4.19 -10.25 -13.83
CA LEU A 322 3.42 -11.29 -14.51
C LEU A 322 2.91 -12.38 -13.55
N GLY A 323 3.67 -12.68 -12.50
CA GLY A 323 3.36 -13.70 -11.50
C GLY A 323 2.50 -13.16 -10.35
N ILE A 324 1.57 -12.24 -10.63
CA ILE A 324 0.71 -11.62 -9.61
C ILE A 324 -0.25 -12.64 -8.97
N ARG A 325 -0.46 -13.82 -9.57
CA ARG A 325 -1.27 -14.90 -9.02
C ARG A 325 -0.41 -16.15 -8.80
N GLU A 326 -0.42 -16.72 -7.61
CA GLU A 326 -0.04 -18.10 -7.42
C GLU A 326 -1.15 -18.97 -8.01
N GLU A 327 -0.81 -19.88 -8.93
CA GLU A 327 -1.72 -20.90 -9.45
C GLU A 327 -2.14 -21.90 -8.35
#